data_901ab2829a03dbcbfa781741b821b278
#
_entry.id   901ab2829a03dbcbfa781741b821b278
#
_cell.length_a   1.000
_cell.length_b   1.000
_cell.length_c   1.000
_cell.angle_alpha   90.00
_cell.angle_beta   90.00
_cell.angle_gamma   90.00
#
_symmetry.space_group_name_H-M   'P 1'
#
loop_
_entity.id
_entity.type
_entity.pdbx_description
1 polymer ?
#
loop_
_entity_poly.entity_id
_entity_poly.type
_entity_poly.pdbx_seq_one_letter_code
_entity_poly.pdbx_strand_id
1 'polypeptide(L)'
;MTSASLPSIVLVGRPNVGKSSLFNCLTKTRHALVADVPGLTRDRLYGKGVVGERPYIVVDTGGLSGAKEKDIAFLMEQQTQRAISEADHVLFLVDGQAGLSALDQQLTQVLRQLNKQITLVINKSEGLDPALLQGEFSLLGFDPSLSLGIISAAHGQGIQGLMEKVLKHFPKNNVAEVEQVIQKE
;
A
#
# COMPACT_ATOMS: atom_id res chain seq x y z
N MET A 1 1.01 25.41 -15.22
CA MET A 1 1.49 24.05 -15.54
C MET A 1 1.55 23.28 -14.24
N THR A 2 0.56 22.46 -13.96
CA THR A 2 0.52 21.62 -12.77
C THR A 2 1.58 20.53 -12.94
N SER A 3 2.61 20.59 -12.11
CA SER A 3 3.57 19.48 -11.95
C SER A 3 2.74 18.24 -11.62
N ALA A 4 2.66 17.28 -12.52
CA ALA A 4 1.95 16.04 -12.30
C ALA A 4 2.72 15.23 -11.26
N SER A 5 2.36 15.40 -9.98
CA SER A 5 2.91 14.56 -8.92
C SER A 5 2.46 13.12 -9.12
N LEU A 6 3.38 12.16 -8.90
CA LEU A 6 3.04 10.74 -8.94
C LEU A 6 2.08 10.41 -7.80
N PRO A 7 1.07 9.54 -8.03
CA PRO A 7 0.23 9.08 -6.94
C PRO A 7 1.05 8.34 -5.89
N SER A 8 0.84 8.69 -4.64
CA SER A 8 1.51 8.09 -3.48
C SER A 8 0.59 7.09 -2.79
N ILE A 9 1.10 5.87 -2.58
CA ILE A 9 0.39 4.74 -2.01
C ILE A 9 1.10 4.31 -0.73
N VAL A 10 0.41 4.33 0.40
CA VAL A 10 0.97 3.91 1.68
C VAL A 10 0.51 2.51 2.06
N LEU A 11 1.43 1.67 2.53
CA LEU A 11 1.14 0.33 3.06
C LEU A 11 0.93 0.41 4.56
N VAL A 12 -0.21 -0.06 5.04
CA VAL A 12 -0.59 -0.08 6.46
C VAL A 12 -1.08 -1.48 6.84
N GLY A 13 -0.84 -1.90 8.06
CA GLY A 13 -1.30 -3.19 8.58
C GLY A 13 -0.48 -3.58 9.81
N ARG A 14 -0.98 -4.57 10.56
CA ARG A 14 -0.27 -5.11 11.71
C ARG A 14 1.07 -5.74 11.31
N PRO A 15 1.98 -6.03 12.27
CA PRO A 15 3.24 -6.70 11.98
C PRO A 15 3.03 -8.05 11.29
N ASN A 16 3.97 -8.42 10.43
CA ASN A 16 4.03 -9.73 9.76
C ASN A 16 2.90 -10.05 8.77
N VAL A 17 2.06 -9.09 8.39
CA VAL A 17 1.04 -9.28 7.35
C VAL A 17 1.63 -9.32 5.93
N GLY A 18 2.93 -8.98 5.78
CA GLY A 18 3.63 -9.00 4.50
C GLY A 18 3.78 -7.65 3.80
N LYS A 19 3.77 -6.53 4.55
CA LYS A 19 3.99 -5.18 3.99
C LYS A 19 5.29 -5.08 3.20
N SER A 20 6.41 -5.51 3.78
CA SER A 20 7.73 -5.46 3.13
C SER A 20 7.80 -6.38 1.91
N SER A 21 7.15 -7.55 1.96
CA SER A 21 7.06 -8.44 0.79
C SER A 21 6.29 -7.79 -0.35
N LEU A 22 5.16 -7.15 -0.06
CA LEU A 22 4.38 -6.41 -1.05
C LEU A 22 5.17 -5.20 -1.57
N PHE A 23 5.80 -4.43 -0.70
CA PHE A 23 6.67 -3.32 -1.09
C PHE A 23 7.73 -3.75 -2.10
N ASN A 24 8.44 -4.85 -1.82
CA ASN A 24 9.43 -5.41 -2.73
C ASN A 24 8.84 -5.83 -4.09
N CYS A 25 7.64 -6.41 -4.11
CA CYS A 25 6.95 -6.74 -5.36
C CYS A 25 6.59 -5.49 -6.16
N LEU A 26 6.09 -4.45 -5.49
CA LEU A 26 5.66 -3.21 -6.11
C LEU A 26 6.82 -2.38 -6.66
N THR A 27 8.01 -2.53 -6.11
CA THR A 27 9.23 -1.80 -6.51
C THR A 27 10.18 -2.59 -7.40
N LYS A 28 9.98 -3.90 -7.57
CA LYS A 28 10.81 -4.80 -8.42
C LYS A 28 10.53 -4.71 -9.93
N THR A 29 9.59 -3.91 -10.37
CA THR A 29 9.41 -3.66 -11.81
C THR A 29 10.70 -3.09 -12.39
N ARG A 30 11.04 -3.41 -13.66
CA ARG A 30 12.32 -3.10 -14.35
C ARG A 30 12.79 -1.63 -14.26
N HIS A 31 12.01 -0.76 -13.66
CA HIS A 31 12.25 0.67 -13.46
C HIS A 31 12.15 1.07 -11.97
N ALA A 32 12.37 0.13 -11.03
CA ALA A 32 12.45 0.46 -9.61
C ALA A 32 13.73 1.27 -9.35
N LEU A 33 13.60 2.57 -9.39
CA LEU A 33 14.64 3.48 -8.94
C LEU A 33 14.42 3.70 -7.43
N VAL A 34 15.35 3.20 -6.63
CA VAL A 34 15.52 3.72 -5.26
C VAL A 34 16.12 5.11 -5.45
N ALA A 35 15.29 6.13 -5.39
CA ALA A 35 15.75 7.50 -5.51
C ALA A 35 15.64 8.17 -4.15
N ASP A 36 16.69 8.88 -3.75
CA ASP A 36 16.59 9.96 -2.78
C ASP A 36 15.66 11.01 -3.40
N VAL A 37 14.42 11.02 -2.97
CA VAL A 37 13.46 12.04 -3.42
C VAL A 37 13.67 13.26 -2.52
N PRO A 38 14.09 14.41 -3.06
CA PRO A 38 14.28 15.61 -2.28
C PRO A 38 12.99 16.00 -1.53
N GLY A 39 13.12 16.30 -0.23
CA GLY A 39 11.98 16.68 0.62
C GLY A 39 11.29 15.54 1.37
N LEU A 40 11.69 14.27 1.17
CA LEU A 40 11.19 13.13 1.93
C LEU A 40 12.08 12.88 3.15
N THR A 41 11.45 12.59 4.30
CA THR A 41 12.18 12.32 5.55
C THR A 41 12.95 11.01 5.45
N ARG A 42 14.20 10.97 5.96
CA ARG A 42 15.10 9.81 5.93
C ARG A 42 14.58 8.55 6.63
N ASP A 43 13.45 8.65 7.30
CA ASP A 43 12.91 7.59 8.17
C ASP A 43 11.82 6.74 7.52
N ARG A 44 11.55 6.90 6.21
CA ARG A 44 10.52 6.13 5.48
C ARG A 44 11.13 5.43 4.29
N LEU A 45 10.74 4.17 4.07
CA LEU A 45 11.07 3.44 2.86
C LEU A 45 10.12 3.89 1.74
N TYR A 46 10.69 4.58 0.75
CA TYR A 46 9.99 4.97 -0.47
C TYR A 46 10.48 4.12 -1.63
N GLY A 47 9.56 3.73 -2.49
CA GLY A 47 9.90 3.05 -3.72
C GLY A 47 9.04 3.56 -4.87
N LYS A 48 9.52 3.42 -6.08
CA LYS A 48 8.79 3.73 -7.30
C LYS A 48 8.41 2.45 -8.00
N GLY A 49 7.21 2.42 -8.56
CA GLY A 49 6.74 1.31 -9.38
C GLY A 49 5.95 1.82 -10.57
N VAL A 50 5.71 0.92 -11.52
CA VAL A 50 4.90 1.18 -12.71
C VAL A 50 3.99 -0.01 -12.96
N VAL A 51 2.71 0.24 -13.20
CA VAL A 51 1.77 -0.77 -13.68
C VAL A 51 1.11 -0.26 -14.95
N GLY A 52 1.38 -0.96 -16.05
CA GLY A 52 1.05 -0.46 -17.38
C GLY A 52 1.78 0.86 -17.66
N GLU A 53 1.04 1.92 -17.97
CA GLU A 53 1.56 3.27 -18.20
C GLU A 53 1.37 4.20 -16.99
N ARG A 54 1.18 3.64 -15.78
CA ARG A 54 0.91 4.42 -14.56
C ARG A 54 2.01 4.23 -13.54
N PRO A 55 2.94 5.21 -13.45
CA PRO A 55 3.95 5.25 -12.40
C PRO A 55 3.32 5.70 -11.08
N TYR A 56 3.88 5.22 -9.97
CA TYR A 56 3.44 5.55 -8.62
C TYR A 56 4.61 5.51 -7.62
N ILE A 57 4.39 6.11 -6.47
CA ILE A 57 5.27 6.00 -5.30
C ILE A 57 4.58 5.09 -4.28
N VAL A 58 5.32 4.17 -3.69
CA VAL A 58 4.86 3.36 -2.56
C VAL A 58 5.66 3.67 -1.32
N VAL A 59 4.99 3.72 -0.18
CA VAL A 59 5.57 4.01 1.13
C VAL A 59 5.32 2.83 2.06
N ASP A 60 6.37 2.21 2.59
CA ASP A 60 6.25 1.19 3.63
C ASP A 60 6.37 1.83 5.01
N THR A 61 5.29 1.77 5.79
CA THR A 61 5.28 2.26 7.16
C THR A 61 5.96 1.30 8.13
N GLY A 62 6.12 0.02 7.79
CA GLY A 62 6.78 -0.98 8.63
C GLY A 62 8.29 -0.79 8.76
N GLY A 63 8.93 -0.08 7.82
CA GLY A 63 10.36 0.26 7.88
C GLY A 63 10.70 1.41 8.82
N LEU A 64 9.68 2.07 9.40
CA LEU A 64 9.84 3.27 10.21
C LEU A 64 10.09 2.99 11.70
N SER A 65 9.72 1.83 12.18
CA SER A 65 9.80 1.51 13.60
C SER A 65 10.89 0.49 13.88
N GLY A 66 12.02 0.97 14.32
CA GLY A 66 12.99 0.16 15.09
C GLY A 66 12.47 -0.24 16.48
N ALA A 67 11.22 0.07 16.80
CA ALA A 67 10.61 -0.15 18.11
C ALA A 67 9.27 -0.88 17.98
N LYS A 68 9.23 -2.11 18.47
CA LYS A 68 8.06 -2.87 18.94
C LYS A 68 6.70 -2.47 18.38
N GLU A 69 6.40 -2.90 17.17
CA GLU A 69 5.12 -2.83 16.46
C GLU A 69 3.98 -3.57 17.21
N LYS A 70 3.80 -3.38 18.52
CA LYS A 70 2.85 -4.22 19.27
C LYS A 70 1.48 -3.61 19.45
N ASP A 71 1.28 -2.31 19.17
CA ASP A 71 0.05 -1.63 19.56
C ASP A 71 -0.48 -0.68 18.48
N ILE A 72 -1.77 -0.38 18.55
CA ILE A 72 -2.47 0.72 17.88
C ILE A 72 -1.69 2.05 18.02
N ALA A 73 -0.92 2.22 19.09
CA ALA A 73 0.01 3.31 19.30
C ALA A 73 0.90 3.58 18.07
N PHE A 74 1.27 2.56 17.29
CA PHE A 74 2.04 2.72 16.06
C PHE A 74 1.29 3.53 14.99
N LEU A 75 -0.01 3.29 14.78
CA LEU A 75 -0.80 4.12 13.86
C LEU A 75 -1.08 5.52 14.45
N MET A 76 -0.96 5.65 15.75
CA MET A 76 -1.09 6.93 16.44
C MET A 76 0.23 7.73 16.43
N GLU A 77 1.35 7.11 16.04
CA GLU A 77 2.62 7.84 15.86
C GLU A 77 2.48 8.92 14.78
N GLN A 78 2.95 10.11 15.10
CA GLN A 78 2.83 11.29 14.22
C GLN A 78 3.41 11.04 12.82
N GLN A 79 4.46 10.23 12.70
CA GLN A 79 5.10 9.92 11.42
C GLN A 79 4.21 9.04 10.53
N THR A 80 3.55 8.02 11.13
CA THR A 80 2.61 7.16 10.39
C THR A 80 1.38 7.95 9.96
N GLN A 81 0.82 8.77 10.85
CA GLN A 81 -0.31 9.64 10.51
C GLN A 81 0.04 10.63 9.41
N ARG A 82 1.25 11.20 9.42
CA ARG A 82 1.74 12.05 8.33
C ARG A 82 1.85 11.29 7.01
N ALA A 83 2.43 10.07 7.02
CA ALA A 83 2.53 9.25 5.83
C ALA A 83 1.14 8.97 5.23
N ILE A 84 0.16 8.63 6.05
CA ILE A 84 -1.21 8.37 5.62
C ILE A 84 -1.88 9.67 5.13
N SER A 85 -1.68 10.80 5.83
CA SER A 85 -2.27 12.08 5.43
C SER A 85 -1.73 12.62 4.12
N GLU A 86 -0.47 12.39 3.83
CA GLU A 86 0.22 12.78 2.59
C GLU A 86 -0.06 11.83 1.42
N ALA A 87 -0.49 10.60 1.70
CA ALA A 87 -0.77 9.61 0.68
C ALA A 87 -2.09 9.87 -0.07
N ASP A 88 -2.10 9.54 -1.35
CA ASP A 88 -3.31 9.60 -2.18
C ASP A 88 -4.18 8.36 -1.99
N HIS A 89 -3.58 7.22 -1.63
CA HIS A 89 -4.27 5.97 -1.43
C HIS A 89 -3.63 5.13 -0.32
N VAL A 90 -4.44 4.37 0.41
CA VAL A 90 -4.00 3.46 1.48
C VAL A 90 -4.25 2.03 1.05
N LEU A 91 -3.23 1.18 1.09
CA LEU A 91 -3.37 -0.27 1.04
C LEU A 91 -3.32 -0.81 2.48
N PHE A 92 -4.46 -1.25 2.96
CA PHE A 92 -4.57 -1.85 4.30
C PHE A 92 -4.43 -3.36 4.21
N LEU A 93 -3.27 -3.89 4.65
CA LEU A 93 -2.94 -5.30 4.56
C LEU A 93 -3.41 -6.06 5.79
N VAL A 94 -4.01 -7.23 5.53
CA VAL A 94 -4.36 -8.24 6.52
C VAL A 94 -3.80 -9.61 6.11
N ASP A 95 -3.70 -10.53 7.05
CA ASP A 95 -3.13 -11.86 6.84
C ASP A 95 -4.26 -12.89 6.65
N GLY A 96 -4.39 -13.43 5.44
CA GLY A 96 -5.41 -14.42 5.09
C GLY A 96 -5.22 -15.75 5.80
N GLN A 97 -3.98 -16.16 6.09
CA GLN A 97 -3.70 -17.42 6.79
C GLN A 97 -3.95 -17.32 8.29
N ALA A 98 -3.61 -16.18 8.88
CA ALA A 98 -3.86 -15.95 10.31
C ALA A 98 -5.33 -15.64 10.63
N GLY A 99 -6.10 -15.23 9.61
CA GLY A 99 -7.49 -14.83 9.77
C GLY A 99 -7.67 -13.44 10.37
N LEU A 100 -8.92 -13.03 10.50
CA LEU A 100 -9.31 -11.72 11.02
C LEU A 100 -8.95 -11.60 12.51
N SER A 101 -8.22 -10.56 12.86
CA SER A 101 -7.85 -10.27 14.25
C SER A 101 -8.59 -9.05 14.81
N ALA A 102 -8.66 -8.96 16.15
CA ALA A 102 -9.21 -7.78 16.84
C ALA A 102 -8.41 -6.51 16.49
N LEU A 103 -7.09 -6.63 16.27
CA LEU A 103 -6.25 -5.52 15.88
C LEU A 103 -6.61 -5.02 14.47
N ASP A 104 -6.92 -5.90 13.52
CA ASP A 104 -7.36 -5.50 12.17
C ASP A 104 -8.67 -4.69 12.23
N GLN A 105 -9.60 -5.07 13.12
CA GLN A 105 -10.85 -4.34 13.34
C GLN A 105 -10.59 -2.94 13.92
N GLN A 106 -9.70 -2.85 14.92
CA GLN A 106 -9.34 -1.56 15.52
C GLN A 106 -8.63 -0.64 14.52
N LEU A 107 -7.69 -1.18 13.74
CA LEU A 107 -7.00 -0.45 12.67
C LEU A 107 -7.99 0.08 11.62
N THR A 108 -8.98 -0.72 11.25
CA THR A 108 -10.04 -0.29 10.32
C THR A 108 -10.80 0.94 10.86
N GLN A 109 -11.13 0.95 12.14
CA GLN A 109 -11.82 2.10 12.76
C GLN A 109 -10.98 3.37 12.70
N VAL A 110 -9.69 3.27 13.03
CA VAL A 110 -8.75 4.41 12.96
C VAL A 110 -8.58 4.90 11.52
N LEU A 111 -8.36 3.99 10.56
CA LEU A 111 -8.17 4.35 9.16
C LEU A 111 -9.39 5.06 8.56
N ARG A 112 -10.60 4.64 8.92
CA ARG A 112 -11.83 5.30 8.44
C ARG A 112 -11.96 6.74 8.91
N GLN A 113 -11.43 7.08 10.09
CA GLN A 113 -11.45 8.45 10.61
C GLN A 113 -10.53 9.39 9.81
N LEU A 114 -9.55 8.85 9.08
CA LEU A 114 -8.59 9.64 8.32
C LEU A 114 -9.12 10.12 6.95
N ASN A 115 -10.34 9.74 6.59
CA ASN A 115 -11.03 10.17 5.35
C ASN A 115 -10.19 9.98 4.08
N LYS A 116 -9.51 8.83 3.95
CA LYS A 116 -8.67 8.45 2.80
C LYS A 116 -9.33 7.37 1.97
N GLN A 117 -8.93 7.28 0.70
CA GLN A 117 -9.25 6.13 -0.14
C GLN A 117 -8.46 4.92 0.37
N ILE A 118 -9.17 3.85 0.74
CA ILE A 118 -8.57 2.65 1.32
C ILE A 118 -8.98 1.43 0.49
N THR A 119 -8.01 0.60 0.15
CA THR A 119 -8.25 -0.74 -0.37
C THR A 119 -7.77 -1.77 0.65
N LEU A 120 -8.66 -2.66 1.08
CA LEU A 120 -8.31 -3.82 1.90
C LEU A 120 -7.55 -4.83 1.03
N VAL A 121 -6.40 -5.28 1.52
CA VAL A 121 -5.55 -6.26 0.83
C VAL A 121 -5.40 -7.48 1.71
N ILE A 122 -6.06 -8.57 1.34
CA ILE A 122 -5.90 -9.88 1.99
C ILE A 122 -4.68 -10.55 1.37
N ASN A 123 -3.58 -10.54 2.09
CA ASN A 123 -2.32 -11.17 1.69
C ASN A 123 -2.19 -12.59 2.23
N LYS A 124 -1.23 -13.35 1.72
CA LYS A 124 -0.97 -14.75 2.06
C LYS A 124 -2.17 -15.65 1.73
N SER A 125 -2.75 -15.42 0.55
CA SER A 125 -3.94 -16.15 0.08
C SER A 125 -3.63 -17.50 -0.56
N GLU A 126 -2.36 -17.88 -0.64
CA GLU A 126 -1.94 -19.14 -1.25
C GLU A 126 -2.60 -20.35 -0.60
N GLY A 127 -3.24 -21.18 -1.42
CA GLY A 127 -3.95 -22.39 -0.97
C GLY A 127 -5.28 -22.13 -0.27
N LEU A 128 -5.75 -20.90 -0.19
CA LEU A 128 -7.00 -20.53 0.44
C LEU A 128 -8.09 -20.22 -0.59
N ASP A 129 -9.35 -20.53 -0.26
CA ASP A 129 -10.49 -20.19 -1.11
C ASP A 129 -10.78 -18.67 -1.02
N PRO A 130 -10.73 -17.93 -2.14
CA PRO A 130 -11.02 -16.50 -2.16
C PRO A 130 -12.41 -16.15 -1.62
N ALA A 131 -13.42 -16.99 -1.83
CA ALA A 131 -14.78 -16.74 -1.34
C ALA A 131 -14.86 -16.83 0.18
N LEU A 132 -14.14 -17.77 0.80
CA LEU A 132 -14.06 -17.88 2.24
C LEU A 132 -13.31 -16.69 2.86
N LEU A 133 -12.18 -16.29 2.26
CA LEU A 133 -11.44 -15.10 2.69
C LEU A 133 -12.32 -13.85 2.62
N GLN A 134 -13.01 -13.65 1.51
CA GLN A 134 -13.91 -12.51 1.33
C GLN A 134 -15.04 -12.52 2.38
N GLY A 135 -15.61 -13.68 2.66
CA GLY A 135 -16.64 -13.86 3.70
C GLY A 135 -16.12 -13.49 5.08
N GLU A 136 -14.95 -13.99 5.47
CA GLU A 136 -14.33 -13.72 6.77
C GLU A 136 -14.01 -12.24 6.97
N PHE A 137 -13.36 -11.60 5.99
CA PHE A 137 -12.96 -10.20 6.08
C PHE A 137 -14.08 -9.22 5.73
N SER A 138 -15.29 -9.69 5.37
CA SER A 138 -16.47 -8.83 5.14
C SER A 138 -16.87 -8.01 6.37
N LEU A 139 -16.55 -8.51 7.57
CA LEU A 139 -16.75 -7.81 8.85
C LEU A 139 -16.00 -6.46 8.93
N LEU A 140 -14.95 -6.27 8.12
CA LEU A 140 -14.26 -4.99 8.02
C LEU A 140 -15.03 -3.98 7.17
N GLY A 141 -16.10 -4.39 6.45
CA GLY A 141 -17.02 -3.52 5.74
C GLY A 141 -16.41 -2.80 4.52
N PHE A 142 -15.47 -3.44 3.82
CA PHE A 142 -14.98 -2.99 2.53
C PHE A 142 -15.78 -3.61 1.40
N ASP A 143 -16.06 -2.81 0.36
CA ASP A 143 -16.77 -3.30 -0.82
C ASP A 143 -15.87 -4.24 -1.64
N PRO A 144 -16.25 -5.51 -1.84
CA PRO A 144 -15.43 -6.47 -2.57
C PRO A 144 -15.13 -6.07 -4.02
N SER A 145 -16.06 -5.35 -4.66
CA SER A 145 -15.91 -4.93 -6.06
C SER A 145 -14.99 -3.73 -6.22
N LEU A 146 -14.99 -2.82 -5.26
CA LEU A 146 -14.32 -1.52 -5.35
C LEU A 146 -13.01 -1.45 -4.55
N SER A 147 -13.02 -1.99 -3.33
CA SER A 147 -11.96 -1.74 -2.35
C SER A 147 -11.40 -3.01 -1.70
N LEU A 148 -11.38 -4.12 -2.42
CA LEU A 148 -10.79 -5.39 -1.97
C LEU A 148 -9.80 -5.94 -2.99
N GLY A 149 -8.64 -6.39 -2.52
CA GLY A 149 -7.67 -7.19 -3.26
C GLY A 149 -7.30 -8.45 -2.49
N ILE A 150 -7.20 -9.59 -3.18
CA ILE A 150 -6.72 -10.86 -2.63
C ILE A 150 -5.43 -11.21 -3.34
N ILE A 151 -4.33 -11.34 -2.60
CA ILE A 151 -2.99 -11.50 -3.16
C ILE A 151 -2.16 -12.53 -2.39
N SER A 152 -1.10 -13.01 -3.05
CA SER A 152 0.03 -13.66 -2.41
C SER A 152 1.31 -12.90 -2.79
N ALA A 153 1.78 -12.02 -1.92
CA ALA A 153 2.99 -11.22 -2.18
C ALA A 153 4.24 -12.11 -2.28
N ALA A 154 4.30 -13.19 -1.50
CA ALA A 154 5.41 -14.14 -1.55
C ALA A 154 5.55 -14.83 -2.93
N HIS A 155 4.43 -15.02 -3.64
CA HIS A 155 4.38 -15.68 -4.94
C HIS A 155 4.13 -14.71 -6.10
N GLY A 156 4.02 -13.41 -5.84
CA GLY A 156 3.74 -12.39 -6.85
C GLY A 156 2.35 -12.48 -7.48
N GLN A 157 1.40 -13.14 -6.82
CA GLN A 157 0.06 -13.39 -7.36
C GLN A 157 -0.92 -12.28 -6.99
N GLY A 158 -1.78 -11.89 -7.95
CA GLY A 158 -2.85 -10.91 -7.74
C GLY A 158 -2.41 -9.45 -7.66
N ILE A 159 -1.10 -9.17 -7.66
CA ILE A 159 -0.55 -7.83 -7.42
C ILE A 159 -0.84 -6.88 -8.58
N GLN A 160 -0.69 -7.34 -9.82
CA GLN A 160 -0.98 -6.51 -10.99
C GLN A 160 -2.45 -6.07 -11.01
N GLY A 161 -3.39 -7.00 -10.82
CA GLY A 161 -4.82 -6.71 -10.79
C GLY A 161 -5.21 -5.77 -9.64
N LEU A 162 -4.57 -5.93 -8.47
CA LEU A 162 -4.73 -5.00 -7.35
C LEU A 162 -4.32 -3.58 -7.76
N MET A 163 -3.13 -3.43 -8.32
CA MET A 163 -2.60 -2.11 -8.68
C MET A 163 -3.34 -1.46 -9.85
N GLU A 164 -3.79 -2.23 -10.84
CA GLU A 164 -4.65 -1.74 -11.91
C GLU A 164 -5.97 -1.17 -11.36
N LYS A 165 -6.58 -1.86 -10.37
CA LYS A 165 -7.77 -1.39 -9.68
C LYS A 165 -7.51 -0.09 -8.91
N VAL A 166 -6.45 -0.03 -8.12
CA VAL A 166 -6.07 1.14 -7.31
C VAL A 166 -5.74 2.34 -8.18
N LEU A 167 -4.96 2.14 -9.24
CA LEU A 167 -4.49 3.22 -10.11
C LEU A 167 -5.51 3.65 -11.16
N LYS A 168 -6.63 2.95 -11.31
CA LYS A 168 -7.67 3.25 -12.31
C LYS A 168 -8.16 4.71 -12.26
N HIS A 169 -8.24 5.27 -11.07
CA HIS A 169 -8.76 6.61 -10.83
C HIS A 169 -7.69 7.71 -10.93
N PHE A 170 -6.42 7.34 -11.08
CA PHE A 170 -5.32 8.30 -11.25
C PHE A 170 -5.04 8.53 -12.75
N PRO A 171 -4.60 9.74 -13.13
CA PRO A 171 -4.28 10.04 -14.52
C PRO A 171 -3.15 9.13 -15.02
N LYS A 172 -3.20 8.82 -16.31
CA LYS A 172 -2.06 8.19 -17.00
C LYS A 172 -1.00 9.26 -17.21
N ASN A 173 0.08 9.16 -16.50
CA ASN A 173 1.26 10.01 -16.73
C ASN A 173 2.16 9.33 -17.76
N ASN A 174 2.66 10.10 -18.72
CA ASN A 174 3.58 9.57 -19.70
C ASN A 174 4.89 9.19 -18.98
N VAL A 175 5.23 7.91 -18.95
CA VAL A 175 6.42 7.39 -18.24
C VAL A 175 7.68 8.14 -18.68
N ALA A 176 7.78 8.52 -19.97
CA ALA A 176 8.88 9.27 -20.51
C ALA A 176 8.99 10.70 -19.93
N GLU A 177 7.88 11.37 -19.63
CA GLU A 177 7.89 12.70 -19.00
C GLU A 177 8.34 12.62 -17.53
N VAL A 178 7.96 11.55 -16.85
CA VAL A 178 8.35 11.30 -15.46
C VAL A 178 9.85 10.98 -15.36
N GLU A 179 10.40 10.19 -16.29
CA GLU A 179 11.85 9.91 -16.36
C GLU A 179 12.69 11.17 -16.63
N GLN A 180 12.19 12.08 -17.45
CA GLN A 180 12.88 13.35 -17.73
C GLN A 180 12.88 14.31 -16.53
N VAL A 181 11.84 14.29 -15.72
CA VAL A 181 11.79 15.09 -14.48
C VAL A 181 12.76 14.55 -13.43
N ILE A 182 12.94 13.23 -13.38
CA ILE A 182 13.84 12.56 -12.43
C ILE A 182 15.33 12.74 -12.81
N GLN A 183 15.65 12.88 -14.11
CA GLN A 183 17.03 13.04 -14.57
C GLN A 183 17.52 14.50 -14.55
N LYS A 184 16.64 15.48 -14.33
CA LYS A 184 16.96 16.91 -14.34
C LYS A 184 17.19 17.51 -12.94
N GLU A 185 17.00 16.74 -11.86
CA GLU A 185 17.34 17.10 -10.48
C GLU A 185 18.50 16.24 -9.97
#